data_4bb9dc7edba3c79ce54b3d0a1eec9d46
#
_entry.id   4bb9dc7edba3c79ce54b3d0a1eec9d46
#
_cell.length_a   1.000
_cell.length_b   1.000
_cell.length_c   1.000
_cell.angle_alpha   90.00
_cell.angle_beta   90.00
_cell.angle_gamma   90.00
#
_symmetry.space_group_name_H-M   'P 1'
#
loop_
_entity.id
_entity.type
_entity.pdbx_description
1 polymer ?
#
loop_
_entity_poly.entity_id
_entity_poly.type
_entity_poly.pdbx_seq_one_letter_code
_entity_poly.pdbx_strand_id
1 'polypeptide(L)'
;MIHPDNETARISALDIVKSIDGMLDTAEEREKELAKEMNDELGIPIQKSLALASDSISKLVSPMLCKEDVKIYNQAKRLLAIAENYGKEFLIGFMLKYIDKEKLRERIADMIIRRLVWLYPDHSFAIRRSELREWFFMIDDAEKVDYWDELWKEFEQNIGSSRGKIIKFLNS
;
A
#
# COMPACT_ATOMS: atom_id res chain seq x y z
N MET A 1 -20.70 29.47 -3.20
CA MET A 1 -19.57 29.81 -4.07
C MET A 1 -18.37 29.06 -3.55
N ILE A 2 -18.02 27.94 -4.18
CA ILE A 2 -16.90 27.06 -3.76
C ILE A 2 -15.67 27.65 -4.46
N HIS A 3 -14.67 28.05 -3.67
CA HIS A 3 -13.39 28.52 -4.20
C HIS A 3 -12.68 27.40 -4.98
N PRO A 4 -12.20 27.64 -6.23
CA PRO A 4 -11.56 26.62 -7.04
C PRO A 4 -10.13 26.23 -6.61
N ASP A 5 -9.58 26.82 -5.55
CA ASP A 5 -8.17 26.68 -5.17
C ASP A 5 -7.93 25.65 -4.04
N ASN A 6 -8.91 24.90 -3.63
CA ASN A 6 -8.70 23.74 -2.76
C ASN A 6 -8.45 22.49 -3.62
N GLU A 7 -7.31 22.44 -4.28
CA GLU A 7 -6.63 21.15 -4.56
C GLU A 7 -6.18 20.59 -3.20
N THR A 8 -7.15 20.07 -2.44
CA THR A 8 -6.83 19.13 -1.35
C THR A 8 -6.12 17.98 -2.01
N ALA A 9 -4.81 17.89 -1.83
CA ALA A 9 -4.02 16.77 -2.26
C ALA A 9 -4.76 15.52 -1.80
N ARG A 10 -5.22 14.68 -2.74
CA ARG A 10 -5.93 13.44 -2.43
C ARG A 10 -4.90 12.49 -1.83
N ILE A 11 -4.81 12.50 -0.49
CA ILE A 11 -3.93 11.57 0.23
C ILE A 11 -4.56 10.18 0.08
N SER A 12 -3.76 9.20 -0.31
CA SER A 12 -4.25 7.84 -0.47
C SER A 12 -4.52 7.19 0.89
N ALA A 13 -5.47 6.25 0.94
CA ALA A 13 -5.71 5.46 2.15
C ALA A 13 -4.45 4.73 2.62
N LEU A 14 -3.61 4.28 1.70
CA LEU A 14 -2.33 3.63 1.99
C LEU A 14 -1.35 4.59 2.65
N ASP A 15 -1.23 5.83 2.16
CA ASP A 15 -0.30 6.82 2.72
C ASP A 15 -0.69 7.20 4.14
N ILE A 16 -2.01 7.35 4.42
CA ILE A 16 -2.52 7.61 5.76
C ILE A 16 -2.13 6.48 6.71
N VAL A 17 -2.37 5.23 6.31
CA VAL A 17 -2.09 4.06 7.14
C VAL A 17 -0.59 3.89 7.34
N LYS A 18 0.22 3.95 6.27
CA LYS A 18 1.68 3.81 6.36
C LYS A 18 2.32 4.91 7.20
N SER A 19 1.81 6.14 7.13
CA SER A 19 2.34 7.26 7.91
C SER A 19 2.15 7.02 9.42
N ILE A 20 0.96 6.59 9.83
CA ILE A 20 0.65 6.38 11.25
C ILE A 20 1.30 5.09 11.76
N ASP A 21 1.17 3.98 11.03
CA ASP A 21 1.77 2.70 11.40
C ASP A 21 3.30 2.84 11.45
N GLY A 22 3.95 3.49 10.47
CA GLY A 22 5.38 3.74 10.45
C GLY A 22 5.87 4.62 11.62
N MET A 23 5.07 5.59 12.06
CA MET A 23 5.36 6.37 13.25
C MET A 23 5.35 5.50 14.52
N LEU A 24 4.36 4.61 14.63
CA LEU A 24 4.25 3.69 15.77
C LEU A 24 5.38 2.67 15.78
N ASP A 25 5.72 2.08 14.63
CA ASP A 25 6.84 1.13 14.49
C ASP A 25 8.18 1.80 14.86
N THR A 26 8.43 3.00 14.36
CA THR A 26 9.63 3.77 14.71
C THR A 26 9.70 4.09 16.21
N ALA A 27 8.55 4.40 16.82
CA ALA A 27 8.48 4.66 18.27
C ALA A 27 8.81 3.39 19.07
N GLU A 28 8.28 2.23 18.67
CA GLU A 28 8.56 0.95 19.30
C GLU A 28 10.03 0.53 19.16
N GLU A 29 10.62 0.71 17.97
CA GLU A 29 12.05 0.44 17.77
C GLU A 29 12.92 1.34 18.65
N ARG A 30 12.61 2.64 18.68
CA ARG A 30 13.37 3.59 19.51
C ARG A 30 13.21 3.35 21.03
N GLU A 31 12.04 2.87 21.46
CA GLU A 31 11.81 2.45 22.85
C GLU A 31 12.76 1.29 23.22
N LYS A 32 12.86 0.27 22.37
CA LYS A 32 13.73 -0.89 22.59
C LYS A 32 15.22 -0.50 22.61
N GLU A 33 15.64 0.36 21.67
CA GLU A 33 17.00 0.88 21.62
C GLU A 33 17.36 1.66 22.90
N LEU A 34 16.51 2.61 23.26
CA LEU A 34 16.72 3.44 24.44
C LEU A 34 16.77 2.62 25.73
N ALA A 35 15.88 1.62 25.87
CA ALA A 35 15.90 0.72 27.01
C ALA A 35 17.20 -0.10 27.08
N LYS A 36 17.72 -0.53 25.94
CA LYS A 36 18.99 -1.24 25.85
C LYS A 36 20.17 -0.32 26.20
N GLU A 37 20.23 0.88 25.65
CA GLU A 37 21.25 1.90 25.99
C GLU A 37 21.28 2.17 27.51
N MET A 38 20.10 2.37 28.13
CA MET A 38 20.00 2.59 29.57
C MET A 38 20.47 1.38 30.40
N ASN A 39 20.21 0.18 29.92
CA ASN A 39 20.68 -1.03 30.63
C ASN A 39 22.19 -1.20 30.46
N ASP A 40 22.72 -1.08 29.25
CA ASP A 40 24.12 -1.39 28.94
C ASP A 40 25.08 -0.30 29.44
N GLU A 41 24.72 0.97 29.32
CA GLU A 41 25.60 2.11 29.61
C GLU A 41 25.42 2.61 31.09
N LEU A 42 24.18 2.62 31.56
CA LEU A 42 23.88 3.16 32.90
C LEU A 42 23.67 2.07 33.97
N GLY A 43 23.72 0.79 33.61
CA GLY A 43 23.50 -0.33 34.51
C GLY A 43 22.10 -0.39 35.13
N ILE A 44 21.11 0.25 34.50
CA ILE A 44 19.73 0.23 34.98
C ILE A 44 19.11 -1.12 34.65
N PRO A 45 18.42 -1.78 35.60
CA PRO A 45 17.76 -3.06 35.33
C PRO A 45 16.78 -2.96 34.13
N ILE A 46 16.79 -3.93 33.24
CA ILE A 46 16.07 -3.90 31.95
C ILE A 46 14.57 -3.56 32.09
N GLN A 47 13.90 -4.06 33.13
CA GLN A 47 12.48 -3.75 33.35
C GLN A 47 12.26 -2.26 33.64
N LYS A 48 13.18 -1.65 34.40
CA LYS A 48 13.13 -0.22 34.73
C LYS A 48 13.52 0.62 33.52
N SER A 49 14.49 0.18 32.72
CA SER A 49 14.89 0.83 31.48
C SER A 49 13.74 0.85 30.49
N LEU A 50 13.02 -0.25 30.30
CA LEU A 50 11.81 -0.32 29.45
C LEU A 50 10.73 0.65 29.92
N ALA A 51 10.42 0.70 31.21
CA ALA A 51 9.43 1.63 31.77
C ALA A 51 9.80 3.10 31.53
N LEU A 52 11.07 3.47 31.71
CA LEU A 52 11.58 4.82 31.47
C LEU A 52 11.59 5.18 29.99
N ALA A 53 12.01 4.25 29.14
CA ALA A 53 12.01 4.42 27.70
C ALA A 53 10.59 4.60 27.18
N SER A 54 9.65 3.74 27.60
CA SER A 54 8.24 3.83 27.24
C SER A 54 7.61 5.16 27.64
N ASP A 55 7.84 5.64 28.86
CA ASP A 55 7.36 6.95 29.32
C ASP A 55 7.94 8.10 28.46
N SER A 56 9.23 8.04 28.17
CA SER A 56 9.92 9.06 27.36
C SER A 56 9.41 9.10 25.92
N ILE A 57 9.31 7.94 25.26
CA ILE A 57 8.82 7.83 23.89
C ILE A 57 7.34 8.22 23.80
N SER A 58 6.52 7.78 24.75
CA SER A 58 5.10 8.16 24.81
C SER A 58 4.90 9.67 24.89
N LYS A 59 5.71 10.38 25.67
CA LYS A 59 5.65 11.85 25.76
C LYS A 59 6.02 12.55 24.46
N LEU A 60 6.88 11.95 23.63
CA LEU A 60 7.26 12.48 22.32
C LEU A 60 6.19 12.20 21.26
N VAL A 61 5.63 11.00 21.24
CA VAL A 61 4.74 10.54 20.17
C VAL A 61 3.29 10.94 20.40
N SER A 62 2.81 10.97 21.66
CA SER A 62 1.41 11.33 21.97
C SER A 62 0.96 12.66 21.40
N PRO A 63 1.74 13.77 21.45
CA PRO A 63 1.32 15.03 20.85
C PRO A 63 1.21 14.98 19.32
N MET A 64 1.94 14.07 18.66
CA MET A 64 1.86 13.86 17.21
C MET A 64 0.60 13.08 16.88
N LEU A 65 0.37 11.95 17.58
CA LEU A 65 -0.83 11.12 17.38
C LEU A 65 -2.13 11.85 17.73
N CYS A 66 -2.12 12.76 18.71
CA CYS A 66 -3.29 13.57 19.06
C CYS A 66 -3.73 14.53 17.95
N LYS A 67 -2.87 14.82 16.97
CA LYS A 67 -3.20 15.65 15.80
C LYS A 67 -3.84 14.84 14.68
N GLU A 68 -3.69 13.52 14.70
CA GLU A 68 -4.22 12.64 13.68
C GLU A 68 -5.69 12.31 13.94
N ASP A 69 -6.50 12.31 12.89
CA ASP A 69 -7.91 11.93 13.01
C ASP A 69 -8.04 10.41 12.96
N VAL A 70 -8.27 9.82 14.14
CA VAL A 70 -8.48 8.37 14.30
C VAL A 70 -9.63 7.84 13.42
N LYS A 71 -10.63 8.67 13.10
CA LYS A 71 -11.73 8.26 12.21
C LYS A 71 -11.24 8.11 10.79
N ILE A 72 -10.43 9.07 10.31
CA ILE A 72 -9.81 9.01 8.97
C ILE A 72 -8.90 7.80 8.86
N TYR A 73 -8.06 7.55 9.87
CA TYR A 73 -7.20 6.37 9.91
C TYR A 73 -7.99 5.05 9.85
N ASN A 74 -9.03 4.91 10.68
CA ASN A 74 -9.86 3.71 10.67
C ASN A 74 -10.65 3.55 9.37
N GLN A 75 -11.09 4.64 8.76
CA GLN A 75 -11.72 4.63 7.44
C GLN A 75 -10.73 4.18 6.37
N ALA A 76 -9.50 4.68 6.39
CA ALA A 76 -8.44 4.29 5.48
C ALA A 76 -8.11 2.79 5.60
N LYS A 77 -7.94 2.27 6.82
CA LYS A 77 -7.75 0.82 7.07
C LYS A 77 -8.89 -0.02 6.51
N ARG A 78 -10.14 0.43 6.70
CA ARG A 78 -11.31 -0.27 6.15
C ARG A 78 -11.31 -0.28 4.62
N LEU A 79 -10.97 0.83 3.99
CA LEU A 79 -10.90 0.92 2.52
C LEU A 79 -9.82 0.00 1.96
N LEU A 80 -8.64 -0.07 2.60
CA LEU A 80 -7.59 -1.00 2.20
C LEU A 80 -8.04 -2.46 2.34
N ALA A 81 -8.67 -2.83 3.46
CA ALA A 81 -9.17 -4.19 3.66
C ALA A 81 -10.25 -4.58 2.61
N ILE A 82 -11.11 -3.64 2.22
CA ILE A 82 -12.08 -3.84 1.14
C ILE A 82 -11.36 -4.06 -0.20
N ALA A 83 -10.37 -3.22 -0.51
CA ALA A 83 -9.59 -3.35 -1.74
C ALA A 83 -8.82 -4.68 -1.80
N GLU A 84 -8.22 -5.12 -0.68
CA GLU A 84 -7.56 -6.42 -0.58
C GLU A 84 -8.53 -7.57 -0.84
N ASN A 85 -9.70 -7.56 -0.22
CA ASN A 85 -10.70 -8.61 -0.40
C ASN A 85 -11.20 -8.68 -1.84
N TYR A 86 -11.57 -7.56 -2.44
CA TYR A 86 -11.99 -7.53 -3.86
C TYR A 86 -10.87 -7.97 -4.80
N GLY A 87 -9.64 -7.50 -4.56
CA GLY A 87 -8.48 -7.91 -5.34
C GLY A 87 -8.24 -9.42 -5.24
N LYS A 88 -8.35 -9.99 -4.03
CA LYS A 88 -8.22 -11.43 -3.81
C LYS A 88 -9.30 -12.23 -4.54
N GLU A 89 -10.56 -11.83 -4.42
CA GLU A 89 -11.68 -12.47 -5.12
C GLU A 89 -11.49 -12.42 -6.64
N PHE A 90 -11.06 -11.28 -7.17
CA PHE A 90 -10.75 -11.11 -8.58
C PHE A 90 -9.61 -12.05 -9.03
N LEU A 91 -8.52 -12.10 -8.28
CA LEU A 91 -7.39 -12.99 -8.59
C LEU A 91 -7.82 -14.46 -8.60
N ILE A 92 -8.54 -14.90 -7.59
CA ILE A 92 -9.01 -16.29 -7.47
C ILE A 92 -10.00 -16.64 -8.58
N GLY A 93 -10.94 -15.74 -8.86
CA GLY A 93 -12.03 -16.00 -9.81
C GLY A 93 -11.62 -15.92 -11.28
N PHE A 94 -10.61 -15.10 -11.61
CA PHE A 94 -10.23 -14.82 -12.99
C PHE A 94 -8.77 -15.12 -13.30
N MET A 95 -7.83 -14.43 -12.66
CA MET A 95 -6.43 -14.45 -13.06
C MET A 95 -5.72 -15.77 -12.73
N LEU A 96 -6.05 -16.38 -11.60
CA LEU A 96 -5.42 -17.62 -11.12
C LEU A 96 -6.30 -18.87 -11.34
N LYS A 97 -7.34 -18.74 -12.14
CA LYS A 97 -8.30 -19.84 -12.40
C LYS A 97 -7.64 -21.09 -12.98
N TYR A 98 -6.51 -20.97 -13.65
CA TYR A 98 -5.73 -22.07 -14.20
C TYR A 98 -5.05 -22.93 -13.13
N ILE A 99 -5.01 -22.50 -11.87
CA ILE A 99 -4.45 -23.25 -10.76
C ILE A 99 -5.56 -24.12 -10.14
N ASP A 100 -5.50 -25.43 -10.35
CA ASP A 100 -6.56 -26.37 -9.90
C ASP A 100 -6.67 -26.47 -8.38
N LYS A 101 -5.52 -26.40 -7.67
CA LYS A 101 -5.48 -26.54 -6.21
C LYS A 101 -5.94 -25.26 -5.51
N GLU A 102 -7.16 -25.26 -4.97
CA GLU A 102 -7.78 -24.12 -4.31
C GLU A 102 -6.89 -23.47 -3.23
N LYS A 103 -6.37 -24.26 -2.29
CA LYS A 103 -5.46 -23.75 -1.23
C LYS A 103 -4.19 -23.10 -1.77
N LEU A 104 -3.67 -23.58 -2.90
CA LEU A 104 -2.50 -22.98 -3.54
C LEU A 104 -2.88 -21.66 -4.19
N ARG A 105 -4.02 -21.61 -4.88
CA ARG A 105 -4.59 -20.41 -5.49
C ARG A 105 -4.81 -19.29 -4.48
N GLU A 106 -5.40 -19.62 -3.32
CA GLU A 106 -5.59 -18.66 -2.22
C GLU A 106 -4.26 -18.10 -1.69
N ARG A 107 -3.27 -18.97 -1.45
CA ARG A 107 -1.94 -18.52 -0.98
C ARG A 107 -1.25 -17.61 -1.98
N ILE A 108 -1.33 -17.93 -3.26
CA ILE A 108 -0.76 -17.10 -4.32
C ILE A 108 -1.50 -15.77 -4.41
N ALA A 109 -2.83 -15.76 -4.33
CA ALA A 109 -3.63 -14.55 -4.30
C ALA A 109 -3.26 -13.66 -3.11
N ASP A 110 -3.14 -14.22 -1.90
CA ASP A 110 -2.73 -13.48 -0.70
C ASP A 110 -1.33 -12.87 -0.87
N MET A 111 -0.38 -13.62 -1.43
CA MET A 111 0.97 -13.13 -1.69
C MET A 111 0.96 -11.97 -2.69
N ILE A 112 0.22 -12.09 -3.77
CA ILE A 112 0.12 -11.06 -4.81
C ILE A 112 -0.52 -9.78 -4.23
N ILE A 113 -1.65 -9.92 -3.52
CA ILE A 113 -2.35 -8.78 -2.92
C ILE A 113 -1.47 -8.05 -1.92
N ARG A 114 -0.78 -8.76 -1.05
CA ARG A 114 0.16 -8.13 -0.11
C ARG A 114 1.25 -7.34 -0.83
N ARG A 115 1.79 -7.86 -1.92
CA ARG A 115 2.78 -7.15 -2.73
C ARG A 115 2.18 -5.91 -3.39
N LEU A 116 1.02 -6.03 -4.02
CA LEU A 116 0.36 -4.92 -4.71
C LEU A 116 -0.04 -3.79 -3.76
N VAL A 117 -0.51 -4.11 -2.56
CA VAL A 117 -0.99 -3.10 -1.61
C VAL A 117 0.14 -2.52 -0.77
N TRP A 118 1.10 -3.33 -0.30
CA TRP A 118 2.04 -2.91 0.73
C TRP A 118 3.48 -2.71 0.26
N LEU A 119 3.89 -3.38 -0.83
CA LEU A 119 5.28 -3.33 -1.27
C LEU A 119 5.65 -2.03 -1.99
N TYR A 120 4.70 -1.49 -2.76
CA TYR A 120 4.96 -0.28 -3.53
C TYR A 120 4.85 0.99 -2.68
N PRO A 121 5.76 1.95 -2.90
CA PRO A 121 5.80 3.17 -2.11
C PRO A 121 4.57 4.06 -2.31
N ASP A 122 4.05 4.14 -3.52
CA ASP A 122 2.86 4.92 -3.85
C ASP A 122 2.11 4.39 -5.09
N HIS A 123 0.98 5.01 -5.43
CA HIS A 123 0.13 4.62 -6.56
C HIS A 123 0.70 4.96 -7.94
N SER A 124 1.73 5.79 -8.01
CA SER A 124 2.38 6.17 -9.28
C SER A 124 3.46 5.17 -9.70
N PHE A 125 3.76 4.19 -8.83
CA PHE A 125 4.78 3.21 -9.12
C PHE A 125 4.36 2.28 -10.26
N ALA A 126 5.13 2.28 -11.34
CA ALA A 126 4.86 1.43 -12.49
C ALA A 126 5.35 0.00 -12.27
N ILE A 127 4.41 -0.94 -12.21
CA ILE A 127 4.72 -2.36 -12.10
C ILE A 127 5.13 -2.88 -13.49
N ARG A 128 6.33 -3.43 -13.60
CA ARG A 128 6.85 -3.92 -14.87
C ARG A 128 6.21 -5.27 -15.25
N ARG A 129 6.05 -5.50 -16.56
CA ARG A 129 5.53 -6.77 -17.10
C ARG A 129 6.34 -7.99 -16.65
N SER A 130 7.68 -7.88 -16.62
CA SER A 130 8.56 -8.93 -16.12
C SER A 130 8.24 -9.31 -14.68
N GLU A 131 8.03 -8.33 -13.83
CA GLU A 131 7.69 -8.50 -12.43
C GLU A 131 6.32 -9.19 -12.25
N LEU A 132 5.30 -8.78 -13.02
CA LEU A 132 3.99 -9.42 -12.99
C LEU A 132 4.06 -10.89 -13.45
N ARG A 133 4.91 -11.22 -14.43
CA ARG A 133 5.11 -12.61 -14.86
C ARG A 133 5.72 -13.47 -13.75
N GLU A 134 6.65 -12.92 -12.96
CA GLU A 134 7.21 -13.61 -11.79
C GLU A 134 6.15 -13.87 -10.70
N TRP A 135 5.05 -13.12 -10.70
CA TRP A 135 3.95 -13.27 -9.74
C TRP A 135 2.83 -14.17 -10.22
N PHE A 136 3.10 -15.07 -11.14
CA PHE A 136 2.13 -16.01 -11.69
C PHE A 136 1.03 -15.39 -12.57
N PHE A 137 1.19 -14.15 -13.04
CA PHE A 137 0.26 -13.59 -14.01
C PHE A 137 0.56 -14.15 -15.41
N MET A 138 -0.48 -14.65 -16.07
CA MET A 138 -0.42 -14.98 -17.49
C MET A 138 -0.59 -13.68 -18.29
N ILE A 139 0.55 -13.12 -18.72
CA ILE A 139 0.57 -11.87 -19.46
C ILE A 139 1.06 -12.14 -20.87
N ASP A 140 0.19 -11.93 -21.83
CA ASP A 140 0.50 -12.01 -23.24
C ASP A 140 1.04 -10.66 -23.76
N ASP A 141 1.76 -10.73 -24.86
CA ASP A 141 2.17 -9.54 -25.59
C ASP A 141 0.96 -8.97 -26.32
N ALA A 142 0.68 -7.69 -26.16
CA ALA A 142 -0.46 -7.03 -26.81
C ALA A 142 -0.47 -7.24 -28.33
N GLU A 143 0.72 -7.22 -28.95
CA GLU A 143 0.93 -7.44 -30.39
C GLU A 143 0.50 -8.85 -30.87
N LYS A 144 0.31 -9.80 -29.94
CA LYS A 144 -0.15 -11.16 -30.25
C LYS A 144 -1.65 -11.34 -30.13
N VAL A 145 -2.37 -10.29 -29.74
CA VAL A 145 -3.82 -10.30 -29.56
C VAL A 145 -4.46 -9.72 -30.82
N ASP A 146 -5.12 -10.54 -31.63
CA ASP A 146 -5.65 -10.17 -32.96
C ASP A 146 -6.56 -8.92 -32.98
N TYR A 147 -7.25 -8.65 -31.84
CA TYR A 147 -8.15 -7.51 -31.70
C TYR A 147 -7.58 -6.37 -30.85
N TRP A 148 -6.28 -6.38 -30.54
CA TRP A 148 -5.65 -5.39 -29.66
C TRP A 148 -5.76 -3.97 -30.19
N ASP A 149 -5.51 -3.78 -31.48
CA ASP A 149 -5.55 -2.46 -32.13
C ASP A 149 -6.95 -1.85 -32.12
N GLU A 150 -8.00 -2.69 -32.22
CA GLU A 150 -9.41 -2.25 -32.16
C GLU A 150 -9.75 -1.83 -30.73
N LEU A 151 -9.41 -2.67 -29.73
CA LEU A 151 -9.58 -2.34 -28.32
C LEU A 151 -8.83 -1.08 -27.93
N TRP A 152 -7.60 -0.92 -28.41
CA TRP A 152 -6.79 0.26 -28.12
C TRP A 152 -7.39 1.53 -28.68
N LYS A 153 -7.88 1.50 -29.94
CA LYS A 153 -8.58 2.62 -30.56
C LYS A 153 -9.85 2.99 -29.79
N GLU A 154 -10.65 2.00 -29.39
CA GLU A 154 -11.86 2.24 -28.61
C GLU A 154 -11.52 2.84 -27.23
N PHE A 155 -10.48 2.35 -26.57
CA PHE A 155 -9.97 2.90 -25.32
C PHE A 155 -9.52 4.35 -25.48
N GLU A 156 -8.72 4.67 -26.50
CA GLU A 156 -8.29 6.04 -26.81
C GLU A 156 -9.45 6.98 -27.08
N GLN A 157 -10.45 6.54 -27.83
CA GLN A 157 -11.66 7.33 -28.12
C GLN A 157 -12.48 7.62 -26.86
N ASN A 158 -12.61 6.65 -25.95
CA ASN A 158 -13.45 6.77 -24.76
C ASN A 158 -12.73 7.49 -23.60
N ILE A 159 -11.43 7.33 -23.44
CA ILE A 159 -10.65 7.95 -22.37
C ILE A 159 -9.98 9.25 -22.82
N GLY A 160 -9.56 9.34 -24.06
CA GLY A 160 -8.92 10.55 -24.63
C GLY A 160 -9.84 11.78 -24.62
N SER A 161 -11.16 11.58 -24.70
CA SER A 161 -12.15 12.65 -24.56
C SER A 161 -12.33 13.11 -23.10
N SER A 162 -11.92 12.32 -22.13
CA SER A 162 -12.19 12.61 -20.71
C SER A 162 -11.02 13.21 -19.92
N ARG A 163 -9.75 12.91 -20.22
CA ARG A 163 -8.58 13.53 -19.55
C ARG A 163 -7.25 13.16 -20.20
N GLY A 164 -6.64 14.08 -20.94
CA GLY A 164 -5.35 13.92 -21.64
C GLY A 164 -4.10 13.73 -20.78
N LYS A 165 -4.17 13.08 -19.62
CA LYS A 165 -3.01 12.86 -18.76
C LYS A 165 -2.59 11.38 -18.60
N ILE A 166 -3.43 10.41 -18.94
CA ILE A 166 -3.14 8.99 -18.71
C ILE A 166 -2.29 8.37 -19.85
N ILE A 167 -2.39 8.89 -21.06
CA ILE A 167 -1.76 8.29 -22.25
C ILE A 167 -0.23 8.51 -22.34
N LYS A 168 0.33 9.46 -21.60
CA LYS A 168 1.79 9.72 -21.63
C LYS A 168 2.66 8.63 -21.01
N PHE A 169 2.10 7.73 -20.22
CA PHE A 169 2.86 6.71 -19.48
C PHE A 169 3.07 5.39 -20.25
N LEU A 170 2.38 5.19 -21.37
CA LEU A 170 2.45 3.92 -22.11
C LEU A 170 3.47 3.93 -23.27
N ASN A 171 3.99 5.10 -23.63
CA ASN A 171 4.91 5.29 -24.76
C ASN A 171 6.33 5.73 -24.35
N SER A 172 6.71 5.52 -23.08
CA SER A 172 8.06 5.81 -22.61
C SER A 172 8.81 4.56 -22.16
#